data_14a74a69f184b027ebedcdddc7e7bd22
#
_entry.id   14a74a69f184b027ebedcdddc7e7bd22
#
_cell.length_a   1.000
_cell.length_b   1.000
_cell.length_c   1.000
_cell.angle_alpha   90.00
_cell.angle_beta   90.00
_cell.angle_gamma   90.00
#
_symmetry.space_group_name_H-M   'P 1'
#
loop_
_entity.id
_entity.type
_entity.pdbx_description
1 polymer ?
#
loop_
_entity_poly.entity_id
_entity_poly.type
_entity_poly.pdbx_seq_one_letter_code
_entity_poly.pdbx_strand_id
1 'polypeptide(L)'
;MYSVFQFFSLENLFMSNKSSNFAADMKQKDQKPMTREQIFAEKAKTYGICYSTTCPLREHCLHSLLTSYIPQDRLYVDCVNLNNPKMQREDCPLFAKDEPVRMPNGLHTIYYNMPGRIERSIKNHLIHAYSRKRYYEYHNGTRPLTPDVERYVREVIKSYGWTEEPQFAGYVEDYLW
;
A
#
# COMPACT_ATOMS: atom_id res chain seq x y z
N MET A 1 42.26 -40.32 56.90
CA MET A 1 42.59 -39.71 55.59
C MET A 1 41.34 -39.04 55.15
N TYR A 2 41.37 -37.72 55.19
CA TYR A 2 40.16 -36.87 55.09
C TYR A 2 39.86 -36.55 53.66
N SER A 3 38.61 -36.81 53.25
CA SER A 3 38.06 -36.35 51.96
C SER A 3 37.31 -35.02 52.17
N VAL A 4 37.77 -34.02 51.52
CA VAL A 4 37.19 -32.70 51.58
C VAL A 4 36.13 -32.59 50.46
N PHE A 5 34.84 -32.58 50.82
CA PHE A 5 33.75 -32.24 49.93
C PHE A 5 33.70 -30.72 49.80
N GLN A 6 34.02 -30.22 48.65
CA GLN A 6 33.90 -28.82 48.34
C GLN A 6 32.50 -28.56 47.75
N PHE A 7 31.67 -27.84 48.52
CA PHE A 7 30.40 -27.31 48.11
C PHE A 7 30.62 -26.27 47.01
N PHE A 8 30.20 -26.55 45.77
CA PHE A 8 30.03 -25.51 44.77
C PHE A 8 28.64 -24.89 44.91
N SER A 9 28.67 -23.64 45.31
CA SER A 9 27.51 -22.75 45.42
C SER A 9 26.84 -22.54 44.05
N LEU A 10 25.55 -22.85 43.97
CA LEU A 10 24.65 -22.55 42.86
C LEU A 10 24.20 -21.07 42.97
N GLU A 11 25.06 -20.15 42.61
CA GLU A 11 24.66 -18.76 42.42
C GLU A 11 25.09 -18.27 41.05
N ASN A 12 24.14 -17.58 40.41
CA ASN A 12 24.30 -16.81 39.18
C ASN A 12 24.15 -17.53 37.83
N LEU A 13 22.94 -18.04 37.57
CA LEU A 13 22.42 -18.06 36.20
C LEU A 13 21.13 -17.23 36.08
N PHE A 14 21.25 -15.97 36.49
CA PHE A 14 20.27 -14.95 36.09
C PHE A 14 20.67 -14.46 34.69
N MET A 15 20.38 -15.28 33.67
CA MET A 15 20.44 -14.83 32.30
C MET A 15 19.42 -13.71 32.13
N SER A 16 19.91 -12.48 32.14
CA SER A 16 19.22 -11.28 31.75
C SER A 16 18.59 -11.50 30.38
N ASN A 17 17.30 -11.75 30.39
CA ASN A 17 16.46 -11.75 29.21
C ASN A 17 16.39 -10.30 28.70
N LYS A 18 17.41 -9.87 27.95
CA LYS A 18 17.30 -8.69 27.11
C LYS A 18 16.31 -9.03 26.00
N SER A 19 15.04 -8.95 26.35
CA SER A 19 13.96 -8.79 25.39
C SER A 19 14.32 -7.52 24.57
N SER A 20 14.90 -7.75 23.42
CA SER A 20 15.13 -6.70 22.44
C SER A 20 13.76 -6.18 22.03
N ASN A 21 13.42 -5.00 22.52
CA ASN A 21 12.29 -4.20 22.05
C ASN A 21 12.53 -3.83 20.58
N PHE A 22 12.37 -4.80 19.69
CA PHE A 22 12.39 -4.59 18.24
C PHE A 22 11.10 -3.93 17.74
N ALA A 23 10.17 -3.64 18.65
CA ALA A 23 8.86 -3.04 18.35
C ALA A 23 8.83 -1.50 18.47
N ALA A 24 9.94 -0.85 18.80
CA ALA A 24 9.90 0.56 19.19
C ALA A 24 10.60 1.53 18.24
N ASP A 25 11.03 1.12 17.06
CA ASP A 25 11.75 2.03 16.14
C ASP A 25 11.16 2.14 14.73
N MET A 26 9.89 1.88 14.57
CA MET A 26 9.13 2.46 13.47
C MET A 26 8.73 3.88 13.89
N LYS A 27 9.70 4.78 13.93
CA LYS A 27 9.43 6.21 13.84
C LYS A 27 8.61 6.41 12.56
N GLN A 28 7.29 6.49 12.73
CA GLN A 28 6.47 7.25 11.79
C GLN A 28 7.14 8.63 11.74
N LYS A 29 7.92 8.87 10.69
CA LYS A 29 8.28 10.24 10.35
C LYS A 29 6.97 10.96 10.23
N ASP A 30 6.76 11.99 11.06
CA ASP A 30 5.72 13.00 10.91
C ASP A 30 5.95 13.71 9.56
N GLN A 31 5.65 13.03 8.47
CA GLN A 31 5.63 13.63 7.15
C GLN A 31 4.33 14.42 7.09
N LYS A 32 4.47 15.74 7.18
CA LYS A 32 3.38 16.66 6.87
C LYS A 32 2.70 16.16 5.58
N PRO A 33 1.37 16.01 5.57
CA PRO A 33 0.67 15.54 4.39
C PRO A 33 1.06 16.41 3.19
N MET A 34 1.41 15.75 2.08
CA MET A 34 1.77 16.44 0.85
C MET A 34 0.57 17.24 0.34
N THR A 35 0.81 18.45 -0.14
CA THR A 35 -0.23 19.22 -0.82
C THR A 35 -0.57 18.59 -2.17
N ARG A 36 -1.76 18.90 -2.71
CA ARG A 36 -2.18 18.44 -4.04
C ARG A 36 -1.12 18.74 -5.11
N GLU A 37 -0.56 19.94 -5.09
CA GLU A 37 0.48 20.38 -6.02
C GLU A 37 1.74 19.52 -5.92
N GLN A 38 2.14 19.16 -4.69
CA GLN A 38 3.30 18.30 -4.46
C GLN A 38 3.05 16.87 -4.96
N ILE A 39 1.85 16.34 -4.72
CA ILE A 39 1.43 15.02 -5.23
C ILE A 39 1.45 15.03 -6.75
N PHE A 40 0.87 16.04 -7.39
CA PHE A 40 0.79 16.15 -8.84
C PHE A 40 2.17 16.33 -9.48
N ALA A 41 3.03 17.16 -8.89
CA ALA A 41 4.41 17.33 -9.36
C ALA A 41 5.23 16.03 -9.28
N GLU A 42 5.01 15.23 -8.24
CA GLU A 42 5.69 13.93 -8.12
C GLU A 42 5.13 12.90 -9.12
N LYS A 43 3.81 12.87 -9.29
CA LYS A 43 3.15 11.94 -10.22
C LYS A 43 3.42 12.28 -11.69
N ALA A 44 3.51 13.55 -12.05
CA ALA A 44 3.84 13.97 -13.41
C ALA A 44 5.19 13.45 -13.92
N LYS A 45 6.06 12.99 -13.02
CA LYS A 45 7.35 12.38 -13.38
C LYS A 45 7.22 10.97 -13.96
N THR A 46 6.16 10.23 -13.62
CA THR A 46 6.05 8.79 -13.90
C THR A 46 4.69 8.36 -14.45
N TYR A 47 3.70 9.24 -14.38
CA TYR A 47 2.34 8.94 -14.85
C TYR A 47 2.18 9.35 -16.31
N GLY A 48 1.40 8.58 -17.08
CA GLY A 48 1.16 8.88 -18.50
C GLY A 48 0.37 10.18 -18.66
N ILE A 49 0.82 11.05 -19.55
CA ILE A 49 0.25 12.40 -19.78
C ILE A 49 -0.68 12.39 -21.01
N CYS A 50 -1.76 13.14 -20.95
CA CYS A 50 -2.68 13.31 -22.08
C CYS A 50 -2.70 14.76 -22.56
N TYR A 51 -2.27 14.99 -23.80
CA TYR A 51 -2.23 16.30 -24.43
C TYR A 51 -3.48 16.64 -25.27
N SER A 52 -4.55 15.83 -25.15
CA SER A 52 -5.78 16.14 -25.89
C SER A 52 -6.36 17.49 -25.48
N THR A 53 -6.60 18.35 -26.45
CA THR A 53 -7.27 19.64 -26.26
C THR A 53 -8.78 19.57 -26.50
N THR A 54 -9.25 18.51 -27.16
CA THR A 54 -10.65 18.33 -27.58
C THR A 54 -11.41 17.30 -26.73
N CYS A 55 -10.74 16.65 -25.81
CA CYS A 55 -11.37 15.64 -24.96
C CYS A 55 -12.40 16.28 -24.01
N PRO A 56 -13.66 15.79 -23.97
CA PRO A 56 -14.70 16.34 -23.11
C PRO A 56 -14.40 16.16 -21.61
N LEU A 57 -13.56 15.18 -21.24
CA LEU A 57 -13.21 14.86 -19.85
C LEU A 57 -11.95 15.55 -19.35
N ARG A 58 -11.29 16.38 -20.18
CA ARG A 58 -9.94 16.90 -19.90
C ARG A 58 -9.81 17.66 -18.58
N GLU A 59 -10.85 18.40 -18.20
CA GLU A 59 -10.83 19.28 -17.01
C GLU A 59 -10.90 18.49 -15.69
N HIS A 60 -11.34 17.22 -15.78
CA HIS A 60 -11.52 16.33 -14.63
C HIS A 60 -10.67 15.07 -14.73
N CYS A 61 -9.72 15.02 -15.66
CA CYS A 61 -8.89 13.86 -15.94
C CYS A 61 -7.46 14.07 -15.44
N LEU A 62 -6.98 13.21 -14.54
CA LEU A 62 -5.62 13.27 -13.99
C LEU A 62 -4.56 13.28 -15.09
N HIS A 63 -4.70 12.46 -16.14
CA HIS A 63 -3.75 12.44 -17.26
C HIS A 63 -3.62 13.81 -17.97
N SER A 64 -4.70 14.58 -18.03
CA SER A 64 -4.68 15.92 -18.62
C SER A 64 -4.16 16.97 -17.64
N LEU A 65 -4.64 16.94 -16.40
CA LEU A 65 -4.27 17.92 -15.37
C LEU A 65 -2.78 17.89 -15.04
N LEU A 66 -2.14 16.73 -15.10
CA LEU A 66 -0.71 16.58 -14.84
C LEU A 66 0.19 17.26 -15.88
N THR A 67 -0.33 17.65 -17.06
CA THR A 67 0.46 18.36 -18.08
C THR A 67 1.09 19.65 -17.55
N SER A 68 0.40 20.34 -16.64
CA SER A 68 0.88 21.60 -16.03
C SER A 68 1.98 21.39 -14.97
N TYR A 69 2.23 20.15 -14.56
CA TYR A 69 3.18 19.80 -13.50
C TYR A 69 4.43 19.08 -14.02
N ILE A 70 4.57 18.95 -15.34
CA ILE A 70 5.75 18.31 -15.94
C ILE A 70 6.97 19.19 -15.66
N PRO A 71 8.08 18.64 -15.12
CA PRO A 71 9.29 19.39 -14.90
C PRO A 71 9.87 19.93 -16.25
N GLN A 72 10.29 21.18 -16.24
CA GLN A 72 10.78 21.85 -17.47
C GLN A 72 12.10 21.27 -18.03
N ASP A 73 12.84 20.58 -17.20
CA ASP A 73 14.09 19.90 -17.58
C ASP A 73 13.87 18.51 -18.21
N ARG A 74 12.63 18.01 -18.23
CA ARG A 74 12.30 16.74 -18.87
C ARG A 74 12.32 16.85 -20.39
N LEU A 75 13.17 16.02 -21.02
CA LEU A 75 13.28 15.94 -22.48
C LEU A 75 12.20 15.07 -23.13
N TYR A 76 11.61 14.14 -22.40
CA TYR A 76 10.53 13.27 -22.86
C TYR A 76 9.60 12.87 -21.71
N VAL A 77 8.38 12.53 -22.05
CA VAL A 77 7.36 12.03 -21.12
C VAL A 77 6.57 10.90 -21.78
N ASP A 78 6.05 9.99 -20.96
CA ASP A 78 5.10 9.01 -21.43
C ASP A 78 3.76 9.69 -21.72
N CYS A 79 3.19 9.45 -22.89
CA CYS A 79 1.93 10.08 -23.27
C CYS A 79 0.90 9.06 -23.79
N VAL A 80 -0.37 9.42 -23.63
CA VAL A 80 -1.50 8.68 -24.16
C VAL A 80 -1.47 8.74 -25.69
N ASN A 81 -1.65 7.58 -26.34
CA ASN A 81 -1.73 7.51 -27.79
C ASN A 81 -3.11 8.02 -28.28
N LEU A 82 -3.15 9.28 -28.67
CA LEU A 82 -4.38 9.94 -29.16
C LEU A 82 -4.86 9.43 -30.53
N ASN A 83 -4.03 8.67 -31.28
CA ASN A 83 -4.45 8.04 -32.51
C ASN A 83 -5.32 6.79 -32.27
N ASN A 84 -5.39 6.30 -31.04
CA ASN A 84 -6.30 5.19 -30.71
C ASN A 84 -7.75 5.71 -30.69
N PRO A 85 -8.68 5.13 -31.49
CA PRO A 85 -10.06 5.60 -31.61
C PRO A 85 -10.89 5.48 -30.31
N LYS A 86 -10.40 4.78 -29.32
CA LYS A 86 -11.03 4.70 -27.99
C LYS A 86 -10.69 5.88 -27.08
N MET A 87 -9.70 6.72 -27.49
CA MET A 87 -9.32 7.89 -26.73
C MET A 87 -10.21 9.10 -27.10
N GLN A 88 -10.17 10.15 -26.29
CA GLN A 88 -10.86 11.43 -26.52
C GLN A 88 -12.40 11.31 -26.58
N ARG A 89 -12.96 10.32 -25.88
CA ARG A 89 -14.39 10.04 -25.82
C ARG A 89 -14.87 10.13 -24.37
N GLU A 90 -16.19 10.25 -24.19
CA GLU A 90 -16.83 10.23 -22.86
C GLU A 90 -16.60 8.92 -22.10
N ASP A 91 -16.40 7.81 -22.82
CA ASP A 91 -16.11 6.47 -22.31
C ASP A 91 -14.61 6.12 -22.37
N CYS A 92 -13.72 7.11 -22.29
CA CYS A 92 -12.28 6.90 -22.38
C CYS A 92 -11.80 5.88 -21.35
N PRO A 93 -11.15 4.76 -21.78
CA PRO A 93 -10.72 3.70 -20.87
C PRO A 93 -9.58 4.10 -19.93
N LEU A 94 -8.91 5.23 -20.21
CA LEU A 94 -7.86 5.81 -19.37
C LEU A 94 -8.37 6.99 -18.54
N PHE A 95 -9.69 7.22 -18.49
CA PHE A 95 -10.20 8.28 -17.65
C PHE A 95 -9.91 8.01 -16.18
N ALA A 96 -9.08 8.85 -15.57
CA ALA A 96 -8.77 8.84 -14.16
C ALA A 96 -9.31 10.13 -13.53
N LYS A 97 -10.33 9.99 -12.69
CA LYS A 97 -11.07 11.14 -12.13
C LYS A 97 -10.19 11.89 -11.13
N ASP A 98 -10.25 13.22 -11.18
CA ASP A 98 -9.60 14.13 -10.24
C ASP A 98 -10.40 14.24 -8.93
N GLU A 99 -10.57 13.10 -8.26
CA GLU A 99 -11.19 13.02 -6.94
C GLU A 99 -10.35 12.14 -6.02
N PRO A 100 -9.91 12.63 -4.86
CA PRO A 100 -9.24 11.80 -3.89
C PRO A 100 -10.22 10.76 -3.30
N VAL A 101 -9.71 9.56 -3.09
CA VAL A 101 -10.46 8.45 -2.52
C VAL A 101 -9.78 8.01 -1.23
N ARG A 102 -10.57 7.79 -0.19
CA ARG A 102 -10.09 7.22 1.06
C ARG A 102 -9.89 5.72 0.89
N MET A 103 -8.65 5.27 1.01
CA MET A 103 -8.24 3.89 0.78
C MET A 103 -7.63 3.29 2.04
N PRO A 104 -7.96 2.02 2.39
CA PRO A 104 -7.30 1.33 3.49
C PRO A 104 -5.82 1.11 3.20
N ASN A 105 -5.03 1.06 4.28
CA ASN A 105 -3.60 0.85 4.21
C ASN A 105 -3.12 -0.13 5.28
N GLY A 106 -2.22 -1.05 4.90
CA GLY A 106 -1.65 -2.04 5.80
C GLY A 106 -2.56 -3.24 6.11
N LEU A 107 -2.35 -4.36 5.41
CA LEU A 107 -3.10 -5.60 5.63
C LEU A 107 -2.65 -6.39 6.87
N HIS A 108 -1.48 -6.08 7.47
CA HIS A 108 -0.94 -6.91 8.55
C HIS A 108 -1.87 -7.00 9.76
N THR A 109 -2.67 -5.98 10.02
CA THR A 109 -3.59 -5.93 11.17
C THR A 109 -4.82 -6.81 11.02
N ILE A 110 -5.24 -7.14 9.80
CA ILE A 110 -6.44 -7.97 9.58
C ILE A 110 -6.28 -9.38 10.14
N TYR A 111 -5.06 -9.82 10.42
CA TYR A 111 -4.73 -11.15 10.89
C TYR A 111 -4.66 -11.28 12.41
N TYR A 112 -4.67 -10.19 13.19
CA TYR A 112 -4.36 -10.21 14.62
C TYR A 112 -5.23 -11.17 15.45
N ASN A 113 -6.52 -11.26 15.13
CA ASN A 113 -7.45 -12.13 15.86
C ASN A 113 -7.76 -13.43 15.08
N MET A 114 -7.10 -13.65 13.96
CA MET A 114 -7.44 -14.73 13.04
C MET A 114 -6.71 -16.02 13.42
N PRO A 115 -7.40 -17.19 13.46
CA PRO A 115 -6.73 -18.47 13.64
C PRO A 115 -5.66 -18.69 12.57
N GLY A 116 -4.45 -19.08 12.97
CA GLY A 116 -3.30 -19.15 12.07
C GLY A 116 -3.47 -20.06 10.84
N ARG A 117 -4.41 -21.02 10.88
CA ARG A 117 -4.77 -21.84 9.70
C ARG A 117 -5.50 -21.00 8.65
N ILE A 118 -6.45 -20.17 9.09
CA ILE A 118 -7.24 -19.29 8.21
C ILE A 118 -6.33 -18.20 7.66
N GLU A 119 -5.55 -17.53 8.51
CA GLU A 119 -4.54 -16.54 8.12
C GLU A 119 -3.66 -17.06 6.99
N ARG A 120 -3.06 -18.25 7.17
CA ARG A 120 -2.15 -18.85 6.19
C ARG A 120 -2.85 -19.09 4.84
N SER A 121 -4.09 -19.54 4.87
CA SER A 121 -4.87 -19.80 3.67
C SER A 121 -5.20 -18.52 2.92
N ILE A 122 -5.68 -17.49 3.61
CA ILE A 122 -5.96 -16.16 3.02
C ILE A 122 -4.69 -15.54 2.46
N LYS A 123 -3.60 -15.54 3.23
CA LYS A 123 -2.30 -15.02 2.81
C LYS A 123 -1.82 -15.67 1.50
N ASN A 124 -1.88 -17.00 1.42
CA ASN A 124 -1.47 -17.73 0.22
C ASN A 124 -2.37 -17.40 -0.97
N HIS A 125 -3.68 -17.28 -0.76
CA HIS A 125 -4.64 -16.88 -1.78
C HIS A 125 -4.30 -15.48 -2.33
N LEU A 126 -4.10 -14.50 -1.46
CA LEU A 126 -3.77 -13.13 -1.87
C LEU A 126 -2.40 -13.03 -2.55
N ILE A 127 -1.40 -13.81 -2.09
CA ILE A 127 -0.09 -13.90 -2.77
C ILE A 127 -0.25 -14.46 -4.19
N HIS A 128 -1.11 -15.46 -4.37
CA HIS A 128 -1.38 -16.04 -5.69
C HIS A 128 -2.08 -15.03 -6.61
N ALA A 129 -3.07 -14.29 -6.08
CA ALA A 129 -3.83 -13.30 -6.84
C ALA A 129 -3.00 -12.08 -7.26
N TYR A 130 -2.14 -11.57 -6.38
CA TYR A 130 -1.43 -10.29 -6.58
C TYR A 130 0.06 -10.41 -6.86
N SER A 131 0.66 -11.57 -6.83
CA SER A 131 2.08 -11.84 -6.70
C SER A 131 2.64 -11.51 -5.29
N ARG A 132 3.78 -12.14 -4.96
CA ARG A 132 4.42 -11.97 -3.66
C ARG A 132 4.82 -10.51 -3.38
N LYS A 133 5.43 -9.85 -4.37
CA LYS A 133 5.84 -8.44 -4.25
C LYS A 133 4.65 -7.54 -3.93
N ARG A 134 3.60 -7.62 -4.75
CA ARG A 134 2.40 -6.78 -4.61
C ARG A 134 1.67 -7.03 -3.30
N TYR A 135 1.56 -8.30 -2.88
CA TYR A 135 0.97 -8.64 -1.58
C TYR A 135 1.71 -7.96 -0.43
N TYR A 136 3.06 -8.00 -0.42
CA TYR A 136 3.82 -7.36 0.65
C TYR A 136 3.78 -5.83 0.60
N GLU A 137 3.62 -5.22 -0.57
CA GLU A 137 3.34 -3.78 -0.67
C GLU A 137 2.03 -3.42 0.06
N TYR A 138 0.96 -4.19 -0.13
CA TYR A 138 -0.30 -4.03 0.59
C TYR A 138 -0.17 -4.37 2.09
N HIS A 139 0.49 -5.47 2.39
CA HIS A 139 0.67 -5.94 3.77
C HIS A 139 1.39 -4.91 4.64
N ASN A 140 2.48 -4.33 4.13
CA ASN A 140 3.30 -3.37 4.86
C ASN A 140 2.79 -1.92 4.77
N GLY A 141 1.73 -1.67 4.01
CA GLY A 141 1.16 -0.34 3.85
C GLY A 141 1.97 0.60 2.95
N THR A 142 2.91 0.09 2.13
CA THR A 142 3.62 0.90 1.14
C THR A 142 2.78 1.19 -0.10
N ARG A 143 1.68 0.46 -0.25
CA ARG A 143 0.67 0.67 -1.28
C ARG A 143 -0.72 0.60 -0.63
N PRO A 144 -1.56 1.62 -0.79
CA PRO A 144 -2.94 1.56 -0.34
C PRO A 144 -3.77 0.57 -1.18
N LEU A 145 -4.85 0.08 -0.60
CA LEU A 145 -5.79 -0.78 -1.29
C LEU A 145 -6.81 0.10 -2.03
N THR A 146 -6.81 0.02 -3.36
CA THR A 146 -7.89 0.65 -4.13
C THR A 146 -9.25 0.01 -3.77
N PRO A 147 -10.39 0.68 -4.03
CA PRO A 147 -11.71 0.15 -3.69
C PRO A 147 -11.97 -1.27 -4.21
N ASP A 148 -11.48 -1.59 -5.43
CA ASP A 148 -11.62 -2.93 -6.00
C ASP A 148 -10.76 -3.96 -5.26
N VAL A 149 -9.53 -3.59 -4.89
CA VAL A 149 -8.64 -4.46 -4.11
C VAL A 149 -9.21 -4.69 -2.71
N GLU A 150 -9.70 -3.63 -2.05
CA GLU A 150 -10.35 -3.75 -0.75
C GLU A 150 -11.56 -4.71 -0.80
N ARG A 151 -12.44 -4.52 -1.79
CA ARG A 151 -13.60 -5.39 -1.98
C ARG A 151 -13.18 -6.85 -2.15
N TYR A 152 -12.21 -7.10 -3.03
CA TYR A 152 -11.69 -8.45 -3.25
C TYR A 152 -11.08 -9.07 -1.98
N VAL A 153 -10.29 -8.32 -1.22
CA VAL A 153 -9.73 -8.78 0.06
C VAL A 153 -10.84 -9.18 1.03
N ARG A 154 -11.89 -8.37 1.16
CA ARG A 154 -13.06 -8.66 2.02
C ARG A 154 -13.80 -9.92 1.57
N GLU A 155 -13.98 -10.12 0.26
CA GLU A 155 -14.60 -11.32 -0.31
C GLU A 155 -13.77 -12.57 -0.03
N VAL A 156 -12.46 -12.50 -0.21
CA VAL A 156 -11.53 -13.61 0.12
C VAL A 156 -11.62 -13.96 1.60
N ILE A 157 -11.56 -12.99 2.49
CA ILE A 157 -11.67 -13.22 3.95
C ILE A 157 -12.99 -13.96 4.29
N LYS A 158 -14.11 -13.51 3.77
CA LYS A 158 -15.42 -14.15 3.95
C LYS A 158 -15.47 -15.55 3.39
N SER A 159 -14.84 -15.81 2.24
CA SER A 159 -14.82 -17.14 1.60
C SER A 159 -14.10 -18.20 2.43
N TYR A 160 -13.19 -17.80 3.31
CA TYR A 160 -12.52 -18.69 4.28
C TYR A 160 -13.27 -18.81 5.61
N GLY A 161 -14.50 -18.30 5.69
CA GLY A 161 -15.39 -18.43 6.86
C GLY A 161 -15.07 -17.46 8.00
N TRP A 162 -14.26 -16.43 7.77
CA TRP A 162 -14.02 -15.38 8.74
C TRP A 162 -15.06 -14.28 8.60
N THR A 163 -15.83 -14.04 9.67
CA THR A 163 -17.00 -13.15 9.65
C THR A 163 -16.74 -11.80 10.34
N GLU A 164 -15.65 -11.67 11.08
CA GLU A 164 -15.29 -10.39 11.68
C GLU A 164 -14.86 -9.38 10.60
N GLU A 165 -15.25 -8.13 10.83
CA GLU A 165 -14.88 -7.03 9.94
C GLU A 165 -13.35 -6.80 9.98
N PRO A 166 -12.66 -6.85 8.82
CA PRO A 166 -11.21 -6.67 8.78
C PRO A 166 -10.83 -5.25 9.23
N GLN A 167 -9.90 -5.19 10.19
CA GLN A 167 -9.34 -3.92 10.68
C GLN A 167 -8.03 -3.65 9.95
N PHE A 168 -7.98 -2.58 9.16
CA PHE A 168 -6.76 -2.14 8.47
C PHE A 168 -5.91 -1.28 9.41
N ALA A 169 -4.60 -1.22 9.16
CA ALA A 169 -3.68 -0.45 10.00
C ALA A 169 -3.94 1.06 9.96
N GLY A 170 -4.48 1.54 8.85
CA GLY A 170 -4.85 2.95 8.67
C GLY A 170 -5.57 3.20 7.37
N TYR A 171 -5.74 4.48 7.06
CA TYR A 171 -6.34 4.95 5.81
C TYR A 171 -5.55 6.11 5.26
N VAL A 172 -5.49 6.21 3.95
CA VAL A 172 -4.90 7.34 3.23
C VAL A 172 -5.91 7.91 2.25
N GLU A 173 -5.83 9.21 2.00
CA GLU A 173 -6.53 9.86 0.90
C GLU A 173 -5.54 10.08 -0.24
N ASP A 174 -5.79 9.48 -1.38
CA ASP A 174 -5.00 9.64 -2.60
C ASP A 174 -5.89 9.45 -3.82
N TYR A 175 -5.40 9.82 -4.98
CA TYR A 175 -6.09 9.61 -6.25
C TYR A 175 -5.92 8.17 -6.74
N LEU A 176 -6.82 7.72 -7.60
CA LEU A 176 -6.71 6.41 -8.26
C LEU A 176 -5.79 6.53 -9.49
N TRP A 177 -4.49 6.41 -9.20
CA TRP A 177 -3.41 6.47 -10.21
C TRP A 177 -3.28 5.20 -11.04
#